data_a7b3c2caed88daef8db37bb8b51ae9e9
#
_entry.id   a7b3c2caed88daef8db37bb8b51ae9e9
#
_cell.length_a   1.000
_cell.length_b   1.000
_cell.length_c   1.000
_cell.angle_alpha   90.00
_cell.angle_beta   90.00
_cell.angle_gamma   90.00
#
_symmetry.space_group_name_H-M   'P 1'
#
loop_
_entity.id
_entity.type
_entity.pdbx_description
1 polymer ?
#
loop_
_entity_poly.entity_id
_entity_poly.type
_entity_poly.pdbx_seq_one_letter_code
_entity_poly.pdbx_strand_id
1 'polypeptide(L)'
;DGLRKRYWQATGEDLPEIATDRGWQISETEAFQRIILDNTCKGCWYDKIKEPAIMNLSEAQLRKAVYLAEDFVSGARPLETYDERSHQWREERKKRF
;
A
#
# COMPACT_ATOMS: atom_id res chain seq x y z
N ASP A 1 18.01 3.40 -0.14
CA ASP A 1 18.40 2.06 0.24
C ASP A 1 17.61 0.98 -0.50
N GLY A 2 17.97 -0.27 -0.29
CA GLY A 2 17.38 -1.39 -1.02
C GLY A 2 15.88 -1.55 -0.80
N LEU A 3 15.38 -1.34 0.41
CA LEU A 3 13.97 -1.48 0.72
C LEU A 3 13.12 -0.41 0.03
N ARG A 4 13.58 0.83 0.04
CA ARG A 4 12.86 1.92 -0.63
C ARG A 4 12.83 1.70 -2.14
N LYS A 5 13.93 1.23 -2.72
CA LYS A 5 13.98 0.89 -4.14
C LYS A 5 12.96 -0.19 -4.49
N ARG A 6 12.88 -1.23 -3.67
CA ARG A 6 11.93 -2.33 -3.88
C ARG A 6 10.49 -1.82 -3.77
N TYR A 7 10.22 -0.93 -2.82
CA TYR A 7 8.90 -0.33 -2.66
C TYR A 7 8.51 0.47 -3.92
N TRP A 8 9.43 1.31 -4.39
CA TRP A 8 9.19 2.13 -5.59
C TRP A 8 9.00 1.26 -6.83
N GLN A 9 9.80 0.22 -6.96
CA GLN A 9 9.69 -0.72 -8.08
C GLN A 9 8.32 -1.40 -8.07
N ALA A 10 7.90 -1.92 -6.94
CA ALA A 10 6.63 -2.64 -6.84
C ALA A 10 5.44 -1.71 -7.09
N THR A 11 5.41 -0.54 -6.45
CA THR A 11 4.24 0.36 -6.54
C THR A 11 4.20 1.19 -7.81
N GLY A 12 5.37 1.54 -8.35
CA GLY A 12 5.46 2.42 -9.51
C GLY A 12 5.50 1.71 -10.84
N GLU A 13 5.96 0.47 -10.86
CA GLU A 13 6.14 -0.28 -12.11
C GLU A 13 5.42 -1.62 -12.11
N ASP A 14 5.71 -2.49 -11.15
CA ASP A 14 5.22 -3.87 -11.18
C ASP A 14 3.70 -3.95 -11.01
N LEU A 15 3.15 -3.30 -10.01
CA LEU A 15 1.71 -3.37 -9.75
C LEU A 15 0.85 -2.70 -10.83
N PRO A 16 1.21 -1.51 -11.32
CA PRO A 16 0.45 -0.92 -12.44
C PRO A 16 0.45 -1.80 -13.69
N GLU A 17 1.57 -2.43 -14.00
CA GLU A 17 1.69 -3.33 -15.14
C GLU A 17 0.82 -4.58 -14.98
N ILE A 18 0.89 -5.21 -13.81
CA ILE A 18 0.12 -6.41 -13.49
C ILE A 18 -1.39 -6.13 -13.44
N ALA A 19 -1.79 -4.92 -13.04
CA ALA A 19 -3.19 -4.54 -12.90
C ALA A 19 -3.99 -4.80 -14.17
N THR A 20 -3.42 -4.46 -15.30
CA THR A 20 -4.05 -4.68 -16.60
C THR A 20 -4.27 -6.17 -16.87
N ASP A 21 -3.24 -6.97 -16.63
CA ASP A 21 -3.28 -8.41 -16.88
C ASP A 21 -4.25 -9.14 -15.96
N ARG A 22 -4.36 -8.70 -14.71
CA ARG A 22 -5.23 -9.33 -13.72
C ARG A 22 -6.65 -8.75 -13.70
N GLY A 23 -6.90 -7.72 -14.50
CA GLY A 23 -8.21 -7.09 -14.57
C GLY A 23 -8.60 -6.34 -13.30
N TRP A 24 -7.64 -5.81 -12.57
CA TRP A 24 -7.93 -4.99 -11.40
C TRP A 24 -8.50 -3.64 -11.85
N GLN A 25 -9.45 -3.12 -11.09
CA GLN A 25 -9.98 -1.77 -11.33
C GLN A 25 -8.99 -0.70 -10.88
N ILE A 26 -8.12 -1.05 -9.93
CA ILE A 26 -7.07 -0.16 -9.43
C ILE A 26 -5.85 -0.35 -10.32
N SER A 27 -5.29 0.74 -10.82
CA SER A 27 -4.11 0.70 -11.69
C SER A 27 -3.10 1.81 -11.41
N GLU A 28 -3.39 2.70 -10.47
CA GLU A 28 -2.56 3.87 -10.22
C GLU A 28 -1.62 3.66 -9.03
N THR A 29 -0.38 4.15 -9.17
CA THR A 29 0.64 4.07 -8.14
C THR A 29 0.14 4.56 -6.79
N GLU A 30 -0.55 5.70 -6.75
CA GLU A 30 -1.04 6.28 -5.52
C GLU A 30 -2.04 5.37 -4.81
N ALA A 31 -2.87 4.68 -5.59
CA ALA A 31 -3.84 3.75 -5.02
C ALA A 31 -3.15 2.55 -4.38
N PHE A 32 -2.14 2.00 -5.04
CA PHE A 32 -1.36 0.89 -4.47
C PHE A 32 -0.65 1.33 -3.20
N GLN A 33 -0.07 2.52 -3.19
CA GLN A 33 0.61 3.05 -2.02
C GLN A 33 -0.35 3.26 -0.85
N ARG A 34 -1.55 3.78 -1.13
CA ARG A 34 -2.60 3.92 -0.11
C ARG A 34 -2.92 2.58 0.55
N ILE A 35 -3.17 1.56 -0.27
CA ILE A 35 -3.52 0.23 0.23
C ILE A 35 -2.40 -0.32 1.11
N ILE A 36 -1.18 -0.26 0.62
CA ILE A 36 -0.01 -0.80 1.32
C ILE A 36 0.23 -0.06 2.63
N LEU A 37 0.22 1.27 2.60
CA LEU A 37 0.50 2.08 3.78
C LEU A 37 -0.60 1.98 4.81
N ASP A 38 -1.86 2.01 4.40
CA ASP A 38 -2.98 1.86 5.33
C ASP A 38 -2.93 0.49 6.03
N ASN A 39 -2.61 -0.57 5.30
CA ASN A 39 -2.50 -1.90 5.89
C ASN A 39 -1.26 -2.05 6.76
N THR A 40 -0.17 -1.39 6.43
CA THR A 40 1.02 -1.35 7.27
C THR A 40 0.73 -0.67 8.59
N CYS A 41 -0.02 0.43 8.58
CA CYS A 41 -0.36 1.22 9.76
C CYS A 41 -1.64 0.75 10.47
N LYS A 42 -2.40 -0.12 9.85
CA LYS A 42 -3.71 -0.59 10.32
C LYS A 42 -4.68 0.56 10.58
N GLY A 43 -4.79 1.43 9.59
CA GLY A 43 -5.62 2.63 9.63
C GLY A 43 -5.19 3.58 8.52
N CYS A 44 -5.83 4.73 8.46
CA CYS A 44 -5.42 5.76 7.50
C CYS A 44 -4.00 6.21 7.84
N TRP A 45 -3.06 6.03 6.91
CA TRP A 45 -1.64 6.22 7.23
C TRP A 45 -1.30 7.66 7.64
N TYR A 46 -1.98 8.68 7.09
CA TYR A 46 -1.63 10.06 7.45
C TYR A 46 -2.02 10.45 8.87
N ASP A 47 -2.80 9.64 9.55
CA ASP A 47 -3.08 9.85 10.96
C ASP A 47 -1.94 9.34 11.84
N LYS A 48 -1.03 8.55 11.27
CA LYS A 48 0.00 7.84 12.03
C LYS A 48 1.42 8.18 11.61
N ILE A 49 1.60 8.63 10.36
CA ILE A 49 2.92 8.88 9.79
C ILE A 49 2.92 10.24 9.11
N LYS A 50 3.99 11.00 9.33
CA LYS A 50 4.19 12.30 8.69
C LYS A 50 4.54 12.11 7.21
N GLU A 51 4.08 13.03 6.37
CA GLU A 51 4.45 13.03 4.95
C GLU A 51 5.88 13.51 4.74
N PRO A 52 6.59 12.96 3.79
CA PRO A 52 6.21 11.83 2.94
C PRO A 52 6.35 10.50 3.69
N ALA A 53 5.34 9.67 3.59
CA ALA A 53 5.27 8.42 4.35
C ALA A 53 6.52 7.57 4.24
N ILE A 54 6.99 7.35 3.00
CA ILE A 54 8.12 6.44 2.75
C ILE A 54 9.41 6.88 3.45
N MET A 55 9.55 8.17 3.73
CA MET A 55 10.72 8.71 4.41
C MET A 55 10.57 8.70 5.94
N ASN A 56 9.36 8.47 6.43
CA ASN A 56 9.05 8.55 7.86
C ASN A 56 8.61 7.22 8.48
N LEU A 57 8.59 6.16 7.70
CA LEU A 57 8.35 4.81 8.21
C LEU A 57 9.55 4.33 9.02
N SER A 58 9.31 3.62 10.11
CA SER A 58 10.38 2.90 10.80
C SER A 58 10.91 1.81 9.88
N GLU A 59 12.09 1.26 10.17
CA GLU A 59 12.63 0.17 9.39
C GLU A 59 11.69 -1.04 9.37
N ALA A 60 11.10 -1.37 10.52
CA ALA A 60 10.14 -2.47 10.60
C ALA A 60 8.90 -2.23 9.75
N GLN A 61 8.38 -1.00 9.76
CA GLN A 61 7.23 -0.63 8.94
C GLN A 61 7.57 -0.67 7.44
N LEU A 62 8.74 -0.17 7.08
CA LEU A 62 9.20 -0.17 5.69
C LEU A 62 9.33 -1.60 5.17
N ARG A 63 9.92 -2.48 5.96
CA ARG A 63 10.07 -3.89 5.63
C ARG A 63 8.71 -4.55 5.40
N LYS A 64 7.76 -4.28 6.28
CA LYS A 64 6.39 -4.79 6.19
C LYS A 64 5.69 -4.29 4.92
N ALA A 65 5.85 -3.00 4.62
CA ALA A 65 5.26 -2.40 3.43
C ALA A 65 5.82 -3.03 2.15
N VAL A 66 7.12 -3.24 2.10
CA VAL A 66 7.79 -3.86 0.94
C VAL A 66 7.32 -5.31 0.76
N TYR A 67 7.27 -6.08 1.84
CA TYR A 67 6.84 -7.47 1.75
C TYR A 67 5.38 -7.57 1.29
N LEU A 68 4.52 -6.69 1.79
CA LEU A 68 3.13 -6.65 1.36
C LEU A 68 3.02 -6.32 -0.13
N ALA A 69 3.76 -5.30 -0.57
CA ALA A 69 3.77 -4.91 -1.99
C ALA A 69 4.22 -6.07 -2.88
N GLU A 70 5.28 -6.75 -2.49
CA GLU A 70 5.81 -7.89 -3.25
C GLU A 70 4.88 -9.10 -3.23
N ASP A 71 4.13 -9.29 -2.16
CA ASP A 71 3.11 -10.34 -2.08
C ASP A 71 1.97 -10.07 -3.06
N PHE A 72 1.60 -8.80 -3.25
CA PHE A 72 0.61 -8.44 -4.27
C PHE A 72 1.15 -8.71 -5.67
N VAL A 73 2.42 -8.40 -5.91
CA VAL A 73 3.06 -8.66 -7.21
C VAL A 73 3.06 -10.16 -7.53
N SER A 74 3.44 -10.98 -6.58
CA SER A 74 3.54 -12.43 -6.78
C SER A 74 2.18 -13.14 -6.76
N GLY A 75 1.14 -12.49 -6.26
CA GLY A 75 -0.18 -13.11 -6.08
C GLY A 75 -0.32 -13.86 -4.77
N ALA A 76 0.66 -13.75 -3.87
CA ALA A 76 0.59 -14.42 -2.57
C ALA A 76 -0.50 -13.86 -1.67
N ARG A 77 -0.92 -12.60 -1.90
CA ARG A 77 -2.00 -11.98 -1.14
C ARG A 77 -3.01 -11.33 -2.09
N PRO A 78 -4.31 -11.40 -1.77
CA PRO A 78 -5.35 -10.80 -2.63
C PRO A 78 -5.44 -9.29 -2.40
N LEU A 79 -5.15 -8.52 -3.44
CA LEU A 79 -5.19 -7.06 -3.37
C LEU A 79 -6.55 -6.54 -2.92
N GLU A 80 -7.62 -7.11 -3.43
CA GLU A 80 -9.00 -6.65 -3.18
C GLU A 80 -9.35 -6.65 -1.70
N THR A 81 -8.92 -7.67 -0.97
CA THR A 81 -9.16 -7.76 0.48
C THR A 81 -8.49 -6.60 1.22
N TYR A 82 -7.26 -6.29 0.82
CA TYR A 82 -6.49 -5.23 1.46
C TYR A 82 -7.00 -3.85 1.09
N ASP A 83 -7.47 -3.69 -0.15
CA ASP A 83 -8.14 -2.46 -0.58
C ASP A 83 -9.42 -2.22 0.23
N GLU A 84 -10.21 -3.26 0.45
CA GLU A 84 -11.42 -3.18 1.25
C GLU A 84 -11.14 -2.72 2.67
N ARG A 85 -10.08 -3.27 3.30
CA ARG A 85 -9.66 -2.87 4.63
C ARG A 85 -9.28 -1.39 4.67
N SER A 86 -8.55 -0.94 3.67
CA SER A 86 -8.16 0.47 3.55
C SER A 86 -9.40 1.37 3.49
N HIS A 87 -10.37 1.01 2.66
CA HIS A 87 -11.62 1.78 2.53
C HIS A 87 -12.40 1.80 3.84
N GLN A 88 -12.48 0.68 4.55
CA GLN A 88 -13.18 0.61 5.83
C GLN A 88 -12.58 1.54 6.86
N TRP A 89 -11.24 1.57 6.97
CA TRP A 89 -10.57 2.47 7.89
C TRP A 89 -10.85 3.93 7.55
N ARG A 90 -10.88 4.27 6.27
CA ARG A 90 -11.14 5.63 5.82
C ARG A 90 -12.59 6.04 6.03
N GLU A 91 -13.52 5.11 5.88
CA GLU A 91 -14.93 5.36 6.19
C GLU A 91 -15.13 5.62 7.69
N GLU A 92 -14.50 4.82 8.53
CA GLU A 92 -14.53 5.03 9.99
C GLU A 92 -13.94 6.38 10.39
N ARG A 93 -12.86 6.76 9.72
CA ARG A 93 -12.23 8.05 9.94
C ARG A 93 -13.18 9.21 9.62
N LYS A 94 -13.90 9.12 8.52
CA LYS A 94 -14.89 10.14 8.13
C LYS A 94 -15.99 10.29 9.18
N LYS A 95 -16.41 9.19 9.79
CA LYS A 95 -17.44 9.22 10.83
C LYS A 95 -16.96 9.91 12.09
N ARG A 96 -15.66 9.90 12.38
CA ARG A 96 -15.07 10.54 13.55
C ARG A 96 -14.78 12.02 13.35
N PHE A 97 -14.61 12.43 12.14
CA PHE A 97 -14.30 13.79 11.75
C PHE A 97 -15.39 14.35 10.86
#